data_e901ba592bfb56b43870cde3a1c19032
#
_entry.id   e901ba592bfb56b43870cde3a1c19032
#
_cell.length_a   1.000
_cell.length_b   1.000
_cell.length_c   1.000
_cell.angle_alpha   90.00
_cell.angle_beta   90.00
_cell.angle_gamma   90.00
#
_symmetry.space_group_name_H-M   'P 1'
#
loop_
_entity.id
_entity.type
_entity.pdbx_description
1 polymer ?
#
loop_
_entity_poly.entity_id
_entity_poly.type
_entity_poly.pdbx_seq_one_letter_code
_entity_poly.pdbx_strand_id
1 'polypeptide(L)'
;MSAMLLCCCSSDSDVKAEVPANAGKTLVVYYSYTGNCREIVNTLRSQITADVLEIQPAEKGQRYEANNYALGTQLLNAIKANPNSASSYPAIDPVTTSLTDYQNIIIVTPLWWSQMAAIMQTYLFNYGPQMAGKHVGLIVSSASSGISQVVADAKRLVPDATWMGDALWINNSNRSNAASLMENWLKKMNFAENSNTMDKMYITIGGQTQSITLVDNAATRALVQKLPVTVTLNSSGGFEIWGPLGFSLPTSNQQITAQPGDVVLYNGSNICLFYDSNSWSYTRLGKIDGLSESELRTFLKAGESNISVTLSQTSGATAIESLTPTPSPKGEGNIYSLNGQRVMNPSAGVYIKNGKKVIL
;
A
#
# COMPACT_ATOMS: atom_id res chain seq x y z
N MET A 1 7.07 -69.10 -18.86
CA MET A 1 6.10 -68.14 -18.32
C MET A 1 6.83 -67.35 -17.26
N SER A 2 7.28 -66.14 -17.59
CA SER A 2 7.95 -65.27 -16.66
C SER A 2 7.16 -63.97 -16.62
N ALA A 3 6.56 -63.71 -15.50
CA ALA A 3 5.76 -62.50 -15.27
C ALA A 3 6.70 -61.33 -14.89
N MET A 4 6.72 -60.32 -15.72
CA MET A 4 7.46 -59.07 -15.50
C MET A 4 6.59 -58.08 -14.73
N LEU A 5 6.98 -57.82 -13.49
CA LEU A 5 6.29 -56.83 -12.61
C LEU A 5 6.76 -55.43 -12.99
N LEU A 6 5.89 -54.62 -13.59
CA LEU A 6 6.17 -53.20 -13.83
C LEU A 6 5.94 -52.45 -12.52
N CYS A 7 6.99 -51.91 -11.98
CA CYS A 7 6.95 -50.95 -10.85
C CYS A 7 6.70 -49.57 -11.42
N CYS A 8 5.48 -48.99 -11.25
CA CYS A 8 5.20 -47.60 -11.50
C CYS A 8 5.74 -46.78 -10.34
N CYS A 9 6.86 -46.12 -10.54
CA CYS A 9 7.28 -45.01 -9.67
C CYS A 9 6.44 -43.76 -10.02
N SER A 10 5.47 -43.46 -9.19
CA SER A 10 4.83 -42.12 -9.16
C SER A 10 5.83 -41.15 -8.56
N SER A 11 6.41 -40.32 -9.40
CA SER A 11 7.14 -39.14 -8.93
C SER A 11 6.08 -38.08 -8.53
N ASP A 12 5.81 -37.98 -7.24
CA ASP A 12 5.19 -36.80 -6.68
C ASP A 12 6.16 -35.63 -6.92
N SER A 13 5.92 -34.89 -7.98
CA SER A 13 6.49 -33.57 -8.14
C SER A 13 5.71 -32.64 -7.20
N ASP A 14 6.28 -32.36 -6.03
CA ASP A 14 5.91 -31.23 -5.20
C ASP A 14 5.95 -29.96 -6.07
N VAL A 15 4.79 -29.57 -6.59
CA VAL A 15 4.60 -28.25 -7.17
C VAL A 15 4.68 -27.27 -5.99
N LYS A 16 5.90 -26.84 -5.65
CA LYS A 16 6.08 -25.64 -4.85
C LYS A 16 5.32 -24.55 -5.56
N ALA A 17 4.26 -24.06 -4.93
CA ALA A 17 3.62 -22.83 -5.35
C ALA A 17 4.71 -21.77 -5.43
N GLU A 18 5.03 -21.29 -6.62
CA GLU A 18 5.94 -20.16 -6.80
C GLU A 18 5.31 -18.97 -6.08
N VAL A 19 5.94 -18.57 -4.98
CA VAL A 19 5.62 -17.32 -4.32
C VAL A 19 5.85 -16.22 -5.36
N PRO A 20 4.87 -15.34 -5.64
CA PRO A 20 5.06 -14.26 -6.60
C PRO A 20 6.36 -13.52 -6.29
N ALA A 21 7.19 -13.26 -7.32
CA ALA A 21 8.54 -12.71 -7.19
C ALA A 21 8.58 -11.37 -6.41
N ASN A 22 7.44 -10.75 -6.14
CA ASN A 22 7.27 -9.47 -5.46
C ASN A 22 6.42 -9.54 -4.18
N ALA A 23 6.20 -10.74 -3.62
CA ALA A 23 5.66 -10.86 -2.28
C ALA A 23 6.69 -10.32 -1.28
N GLY A 24 6.41 -9.18 -0.64
CA GLY A 24 7.29 -8.58 0.35
C GLY A 24 7.09 -7.08 0.49
N LYS A 25 7.65 -6.52 1.57
CA LYS A 25 7.53 -5.09 1.87
C LYS A 25 8.25 -4.27 0.80
N THR A 26 7.60 -3.22 0.34
CA THR A 26 8.11 -2.33 -0.71
C THR A 26 8.50 -0.97 -0.13
N LEU A 27 9.66 -0.45 -0.54
CA LEU A 27 10.10 0.92 -0.28
C LEU A 27 10.21 1.68 -1.60
N VAL A 28 9.58 2.84 -1.68
CA VAL A 28 9.79 3.81 -2.76
C VAL A 28 10.79 4.84 -2.28
N VAL A 29 11.96 4.90 -2.91
CA VAL A 29 13.00 5.89 -2.63
C VAL A 29 13.01 6.91 -3.77
N TYR A 30 12.90 8.19 -3.45
CA TYR A 30 12.89 9.18 -4.50
C TYR A 30 13.60 10.48 -4.13
N TYR A 31 14.03 11.20 -5.18
CA TYR A 31 14.45 12.57 -5.10
C TYR A 31 13.61 13.44 -6.06
N SER A 32 13.19 14.61 -5.61
CA SER A 32 12.37 15.51 -6.43
C SER A 32 12.80 16.97 -6.28
N TYR A 33 13.41 17.55 -7.31
CA TYR A 33 13.80 18.96 -7.31
C TYR A 33 12.64 19.89 -7.67
N THR A 34 11.95 19.61 -8.79
CA THR A 34 10.87 20.45 -9.33
C THR A 34 9.45 19.97 -8.94
N GLY A 35 9.33 18.95 -8.10
CA GLY A 35 8.04 18.35 -7.72
C GLY A 35 7.60 17.19 -8.63
N ASN A 36 8.13 17.04 -9.84
CA ASN A 36 7.69 16.02 -10.80
C ASN A 36 7.78 14.58 -10.27
N CYS A 37 8.91 14.21 -9.64
CA CYS A 37 9.06 12.87 -9.08
C CYS A 37 8.14 12.65 -7.89
N ARG A 38 7.84 13.67 -7.09
CA ARG A 38 6.86 13.58 -5.99
C ARG A 38 5.45 13.28 -6.52
N GLU A 39 5.03 13.90 -7.62
CA GLU A 39 3.74 13.59 -8.27
C GLU A 39 3.71 12.16 -8.81
N ILE A 40 4.80 11.69 -9.42
CA ILE A 40 4.95 10.30 -9.85
C ILE A 40 4.79 9.34 -8.66
N VAL A 41 5.47 9.62 -7.54
CA VAL A 41 5.37 8.80 -6.32
C VAL A 41 3.97 8.82 -5.74
N ASN A 42 3.28 9.96 -5.72
CA ASN A 42 1.89 10.04 -5.28
C ASN A 42 0.97 9.18 -6.17
N THR A 43 1.17 9.19 -7.49
CA THR A 43 0.42 8.33 -8.41
C THR A 43 0.77 6.85 -8.19
N LEU A 44 2.04 6.51 -7.97
CA LEU A 44 2.47 5.13 -7.70
C LEU A 44 1.84 4.59 -6.41
N ARG A 45 1.81 5.40 -5.34
CA ARG A 45 1.19 5.03 -4.05
C ARG A 45 -0.30 4.77 -4.14
N SER A 46 -1.00 5.30 -5.12
CA SER A 46 -2.40 4.94 -5.36
C SER A 46 -2.57 3.56 -5.99
N GLN A 47 -1.49 2.92 -6.44
CA GLN A 47 -1.50 1.63 -7.15
C GLN A 47 -0.83 0.51 -6.34
N ILE A 48 0.08 0.84 -5.41
CA ILE A 48 0.77 -0.14 -4.57
C ILE A 48 0.86 0.33 -3.11
N THR A 49 0.90 -0.62 -2.17
CA THR A 49 1.28 -0.34 -0.78
C THR A 49 2.81 -0.28 -0.68
N ALA A 50 3.34 0.87 -0.31
CA ALA A 50 4.77 1.06 -0.12
C ALA A 50 5.06 2.11 0.94
N ASP A 51 6.13 1.91 1.70
CA ASP A 51 6.74 2.97 2.47
C ASP A 51 7.48 3.92 1.52
N VAL A 52 7.62 5.17 1.91
CA VAL A 52 8.20 6.21 1.05
C VAL A 52 9.33 6.92 1.77
N LEU A 53 10.47 7.06 1.09
CA LEU A 53 11.64 7.80 1.54
C LEU A 53 12.00 8.87 0.49
N GLU A 54 11.84 10.14 0.86
CA GLU A 54 12.32 11.26 0.06
C GLU A 54 13.76 11.61 0.45
N ILE A 55 14.67 11.57 -0.52
CA ILE A 55 16.07 11.96 -0.32
C ILE A 55 16.17 13.48 -0.42
N GLN A 56 16.83 14.09 0.56
CA GLN A 56 17.04 15.53 0.62
C GLN A 56 18.53 15.85 0.58
N PRO A 57 18.95 16.88 -0.18
CA PRO A 57 20.32 17.39 -0.10
C PRO A 57 20.57 17.95 1.31
N ALA A 58 21.76 17.76 1.86
CA ALA A 58 22.14 18.33 3.15
C ALA A 58 22.17 19.87 3.08
N GLU A 59 22.67 20.41 1.98
CA GLU A 59 22.65 21.85 1.73
C GLU A 59 21.32 22.25 1.09
N LYS A 60 20.52 23.01 1.83
CA LYS A 60 19.17 23.43 1.42
C LYS A 60 19.21 24.67 0.54
N GLY A 61 18.14 24.83 -0.28
CA GLY A 61 17.95 26.02 -1.10
C GLY A 61 18.89 26.14 -2.29
N GLN A 62 19.63 25.08 -2.62
CA GLN A 62 20.51 25.06 -3.78
C GLN A 62 19.71 25.22 -5.08
N ARG A 63 20.17 26.13 -5.93
CA ARG A 63 19.61 26.39 -7.26
C ARG A 63 20.51 25.76 -8.33
N TYR A 64 20.22 24.49 -8.65
CA TYR A 64 21.04 23.71 -9.60
C TYR A 64 20.98 24.26 -11.02
N GLU A 65 19.92 24.99 -11.36
CA GLU A 65 19.72 25.66 -12.66
C GLU A 65 20.39 27.05 -12.74
N ALA A 66 20.80 27.63 -11.61
CA ALA A 66 21.39 28.96 -11.61
C ALA A 66 22.73 29.01 -12.37
N ASN A 67 23.10 30.20 -12.89
CA ASN A 67 24.33 30.44 -13.62
C ASN A 67 24.56 29.46 -14.79
N ASN A 68 23.52 29.28 -15.60
CA ASN A 68 23.53 28.33 -16.71
C ASN A 68 23.87 26.89 -16.25
N TYR A 69 23.20 26.46 -15.15
CA TYR A 69 23.35 25.13 -14.58
C TYR A 69 24.74 24.78 -14.03
N ALA A 70 25.51 25.76 -13.62
CA ALA A 70 26.91 25.58 -13.22
C ALA A 70 27.07 24.57 -12.09
N LEU A 71 26.25 24.69 -11.02
CA LEU A 71 26.33 23.79 -9.86
C LEU A 71 25.96 22.35 -10.22
N GLY A 72 24.83 22.15 -10.90
CA GLY A 72 24.39 20.80 -11.29
C GLY A 72 25.43 20.13 -12.22
N THR A 73 25.98 20.85 -13.17
CA THR A 73 27.04 20.37 -14.06
C THR A 73 28.30 20.00 -13.29
N GLN A 74 28.73 20.86 -12.34
CA GLN A 74 29.90 20.60 -11.49
C GLN A 74 29.75 19.30 -10.71
N LEU A 75 28.59 19.07 -10.06
CA LEU A 75 28.33 17.88 -9.28
C LEU A 75 28.40 16.60 -10.13
N LEU A 76 27.75 16.60 -11.29
CA LEU A 76 27.79 15.44 -12.19
C LEU A 76 29.17 15.18 -12.77
N ASN A 77 29.93 16.23 -13.11
CA ASN A 77 31.30 16.09 -13.59
C ASN A 77 32.24 15.54 -12.51
N ALA A 78 32.06 15.93 -11.22
CA ALA A 78 32.83 15.38 -10.10
C ALA A 78 32.59 13.87 -9.96
N ILE A 79 31.31 13.43 -9.98
CA ILE A 79 30.96 12.01 -9.93
C ILE A 79 31.55 11.26 -11.13
N LYS A 80 31.41 11.80 -12.34
CA LYS A 80 31.91 11.18 -13.56
C LYS A 80 33.43 11.03 -13.55
N ALA A 81 34.16 12.01 -13.02
CA ALA A 81 35.62 11.98 -12.94
C ALA A 81 36.12 10.93 -11.94
N ASN A 82 35.45 10.77 -10.79
CA ASN A 82 35.86 9.86 -9.72
C ASN A 82 34.66 9.12 -9.11
N PRO A 83 34.03 8.19 -9.85
CA PRO A 83 32.76 7.59 -9.46
C PRO A 83 32.86 6.67 -8.24
N ASN A 84 34.04 6.28 -7.82
CA ASN A 84 34.28 5.42 -6.66
C ASN A 84 34.74 6.21 -5.41
N SER A 85 34.87 7.53 -5.50
CA SER A 85 35.26 8.38 -4.37
C SER A 85 34.05 9.04 -3.72
N ALA A 86 33.86 8.82 -2.42
CA ALA A 86 32.78 9.43 -1.64
C ALA A 86 32.80 10.98 -1.72
N SER A 87 33.99 11.60 -1.86
CA SER A 87 34.14 13.05 -1.97
C SER A 87 33.59 13.64 -3.28
N SER A 88 33.29 12.79 -4.27
CA SER A 88 32.70 13.22 -5.55
C SER A 88 31.17 13.39 -5.47
N TYR A 89 30.55 12.88 -4.42
CA TYR A 89 29.10 12.88 -4.24
C TYR A 89 28.69 14.01 -3.30
N PRO A 90 27.68 14.82 -3.66
CA PRO A 90 27.15 15.84 -2.75
C PRO A 90 26.55 15.21 -1.49
N ALA A 91 26.66 15.91 -0.35
CA ALA A 91 26.08 15.43 0.89
C ALA A 91 24.54 15.41 0.85
N ILE A 92 23.96 14.41 1.46
CA ILE A 92 22.52 14.27 1.67
C ILE A 92 22.21 14.26 3.17
N ASP A 93 20.95 14.53 3.55
CA ASP A 93 20.52 14.36 4.93
C ASP A 93 20.74 12.91 5.40
N PRO A 94 21.00 12.70 6.70
CA PRO A 94 21.10 11.36 7.24
C PRO A 94 19.85 10.53 6.97
N VAL A 95 20.04 9.32 6.45
CA VAL A 95 18.97 8.35 6.23
C VAL A 95 18.92 7.36 7.36
N THR A 96 17.80 7.30 8.06
CA THR A 96 17.57 6.38 9.20
C THR A 96 16.78 5.13 8.82
N THR A 97 16.20 5.09 7.62
CA THR A 97 15.41 3.95 7.13
C THR A 97 16.32 2.76 6.84
N SER A 98 16.15 1.68 7.58
CA SER A 98 16.83 0.40 7.30
C SER A 98 16.24 -0.25 6.05
N LEU A 99 17.09 -0.76 5.16
CA LEU A 99 16.66 -1.52 3.99
C LEU A 99 16.40 -3.00 4.26
N THR A 100 16.71 -3.50 5.47
CA THR A 100 16.66 -4.93 5.80
C THR A 100 15.28 -5.52 5.61
N ASP A 101 14.22 -4.79 5.97
CA ASP A 101 12.85 -5.30 5.96
C ASP A 101 12.17 -5.25 4.59
N TYR A 102 12.83 -4.65 3.59
CA TYR A 102 12.26 -4.49 2.27
C TYR A 102 12.84 -5.52 1.29
N GLN A 103 11.97 -6.25 0.60
CA GLN A 103 12.32 -7.12 -0.51
C GLN A 103 12.32 -6.35 -1.84
N ASN A 104 11.44 -5.35 -1.95
CA ASN A 104 11.26 -4.58 -3.17
C ASN A 104 11.65 -3.12 -2.93
N ILE A 105 12.41 -2.53 -3.86
CA ILE A 105 12.79 -1.12 -3.84
C ILE A 105 12.46 -0.50 -5.19
N ILE A 106 11.69 0.56 -5.19
CA ILE A 106 11.41 1.35 -6.40
C ILE A 106 12.15 2.68 -6.29
N ILE A 107 13.08 2.91 -7.18
CA ILE A 107 13.85 4.15 -7.27
C ILE A 107 13.13 5.09 -8.23
N VAL A 108 12.80 6.32 -7.78
CA VAL A 108 12.20 7.35 -8.62
C VAL A 108 13.13 8.57 -8.64
N THR A 109 13.64 8.94 -9.82
CA THR A 109 14.68 9.98 -9.96
C THR A 109 14.43 10.91 -11.14
N PRO A 110 14.75 12.20 -11.01
CA PRO A 110 14.84 13.06 -12.19
C PRO A 110 16.13 12.78 -12.95
N LEU A 111 16.08 13.09 -14.24
CA LEU A 111 17.24 13.11 -15.11
C LEU A 111 17.85 14.51 -15.12
N TRP A 112 19.17 14.63 -14.90
CA TRP A 112 19.96 15.83 -15.07
C TRP A 112 21.03 15.61 -16.15
N TRP A 113 21.00 16.38 -17.22
CA TRP A 113 21.97 16.29 -18.33
C TRP A 113 22.24 14.86 -18.79
N SER A 114 21.16 14.15 -19.07
CA SER A 114 21.15 12.73 -19.48
C SER A 114 21.63 11.74 -18.42
N GLN A 115 22.02 12.16 -17.22
CA GLN A 115 22.48 11.31 -16.12
C GLN A 115 21.45 11.29 -14.98
N MET A 116 21.60 10.36 -14.05
CA MET A 116 20.84 10.37 -12.81
C MET A 116 21.19 11.62 -11.99
N ALA A 117 20.18 12.24 -11.35
CA ALA A 117 20.42 13.40 -10.48
C ALA A 117 21.46 13.08 -9.40
N ALA A 118 22.42 13.98 -9.18
CA ALA A 118 23.56 13.77 -8.28
C ALA A 118 23.12 13.37 -6.85
N ILE A 119 22.05 13.94 -6.34
CA ILE A 119 21.47 13.62 -5.01
C ILE A 119 21.05 12.16 -4.92
N MET A 120 20.37 11.63 -5.95
CA MET A 120 20.00 10.22 -5.98
C MET A 120 21.24 9.33 -6.17
N GLN A 121 22.21 9.74 -6.96
CA GLN A 121 23.46 9.00 -7.08
C GLN A 121 24.19 8.90 -5.73
N THR A 122 24.18 9.97 -4.91
CA THR A 122 24.73 9.92 -3.55
C THR A 122 24.02 8.86 -2.68
N TYR A 123 22.71 8.85 -2.70
CA TYR A 123 21.95 7.83 -1.95
C TYR A 123 22.32 6.42 -2.39
N LEU A 124 22.34 6.17 -3.69
CA LEU A 124 22.68 4.83 -4.20
C LEU A 124 24.16 4.46 -3.98
N PHE A 125 25.08 5.42 -4.00
CA PHE A 125 26.47 5.18 -3.64
C PHE A 125 26.61 4.69 -2.18
N ASN A 126 25.86 5.32 -1.27
CA ASN A 126 25.92 4.99 0.16
C ASN A 126 25.14 3.71 0.53
N TYR A 127 24.01 3.46 -0.10
CA TYR A 127 23.05 2.43 0.30
C TYR A 127 22.80 1.36 -0.77
N GLY A 128 23.25 1.55 -2.01
CA GLY A 128 23.06 0.59 -3.10
C GLY A 128 23.59 -0.82 -2.80
N PRO A 129 24.75 -0.99 -2.15
CA PRO A 129 25.23 -2.32 -1.75
C PRO A 129 24.28 -3.08 -0.80
N GLN A 130 23.46 -2.36 -0.01
CA GLN A 130 22.44 -2.97 0.87
C GLN A 130 21.20 -3.46 0.09
N MET A 131 21.12 -3.17 -1.20
CA MET A 131 20.07 -3.66 -2.09
C MET A 131 20.44 -4.99 -2.77
N ALA A 132 21.59 -5.58 -2.46
CA ALA A 132 21.99 -6.88 -2.98
C ALA A 132 20.92 -7.94 -2.73
N GLY A 133 20.57 -8.71 -3.78
CA GLY A 133 19.52 -9.73 -3.75
C GLY A 133 18.08 -9.23 -3.65
N LYS A 134 17.86 -7.91 -3.54
CA LYS A 134 16.51 -7.33 -3.54
C LYS A 134 16.01 -7.09 -4.96
N HIS A 135 14.68 -7.04 -5.13
CA HIS A 135 14.05 -6.66 -6.39
C HIS A 135 14.05 -5.13 -6.52
N VAL A 136 14.66 -4.61 -7.58
CA VAL A 136 14.79 -3.15 -7.78
C VAL A 136 14.14 -2.72 -9.08
N GLY A 137 13.20 -1.77 -8.99
CA GLY A 137 12.59 -1.10 -10.13
C GLY A 137 13.06 0.33 -10.25
N LEU A 138 13.04 0.89 -11.47
CA LEU A 138 13.47 2.25 -11.75
C LEU A 138 12.40 3.03 -12.53
N ILE A 139 12.03 4.19 -12.03
CA ILE A 139 11.20 5.18 -12.73
C ILE A 139 12.00 6.46 -12.90
N VAL A 140 12.08 6.96 -14.13
CA VAL A 140 12.84 8.16 -14.45
C VAL A 140 11.92 9.25 -14.99
N SER A 141 12.01 10.44 -14.39
CA SER A 141 11.35 11.65 -14.87
C SER A 141 12.32 12.51 -15.68
N SER A 142 11.95 12.86 -16.90
CA SER A 142 12.69 13.83 -17.72
C SER A 142 11.73 14.73 -18.50
N ALA A 143 12.24 15.81 -19.10
CA ALA A 143 11.45 16.62 -20.03
C ALA A 143 11.24 15.88 -21.36
N SER A 144 12.34 15.48 -22.01
CA SER A 144 12.33 14.81 -23.32
C SER A 144 13.56 13.93 -23.56
N SER A 145 14.62 14.06 -22.74
CA SER A 145 15.87 13.31 -22.93
C SER A 145 15.70 11.84 -22.60
N GLY A 146 16.28 10.97 -23.41
CA GLY A 146 16.28 9.51 -23.17
C GLY A 146 17.04 9.13 -21.90
N ILE A 147 16.69 7.99 -21.31
CA ILE A 147 17.07 7.60 -19.95
C ILE A 147 18.18 6.55 -19.86
N SER A 148 18.81 6.19 -20.98
CA SER A 148 19.80 5.08 -21.03
C SER A 148 20.96 5.26 -20.06
N GLN A 149 21.50 6.49 -19.91
CA GLN A 149 22.58 6.75 -18.96
C GLN A 149 22.10 6.70 -17.51
N VAL A 150 20.87 7.13 -17.22
CA VAL A 150 20.28 7.01 -15.88
C VAL A 150 20.16 5.54 -15.47
N VAL A 151 19.76 4.67 -16.41
CA VAL A 151 19.72 3.20 -16.19
C VAL A 151 21.12 2.65 -15.93
N ALA A 152 22.13 3.11 -16.70
CA ALA A 152 23.51 2.71 -16.50
C ALA A 152 24.05 3.16 -15.13
N ASP A 153 23.77 4.40 -14.72
CA ASP A 153 24.15 4.94 -13.40
C ASP A 153 23.51 4.12 -12.27
N ALA A 154 22.21 3.79 -12.39
CA ALA A 154 21.51 2.97 -11.41
C ALA A 154 22.14 1.57 -11.29
N LYS A 155 22.37 0.88 -12.41
CA LYS A 155 22.97 -0.47 -12.40
C LYS A 155 24.41 -0.46 -11.88
N ARG A 156 25.18 0.58 -12.14
CA ARG A 156 26.53 0.74 -11.60
C ARG A 156 26.51 0.87 -10.08
N LEU A 157 25.56 1.64 -9.53
CA LEU A 157 25.47 1.94 -8.10
C LEU A 157 24.75 0.83 -7.30
N VAL A 158 23.98 -0.04 -7.98
CA VAL A 158 23.23 -1.16 -7.37
C VAL A 158 23.50 -2.43 -8.18
N PRO A 159 24.73 -2.94 -8.22
CA PRO A 159 25.14 -4.02 -9.16
C PRO A 159 24.50 -5.37 -8.84
N ASP A 160 24.32 -5.71 -7.55
CA ASP A 160 23.92 -7.03 -7.08
C ASP A 160 22.40 -7.16 -6.83
N ALA A 161 21.61 -6.22 -7.33
CA ALA A 161 20.17 -6.27 -7.25
C ALA A 161 19.56 -7.11 -8.39
N THR A 162 18.40 -7.70 -8.13
CA THR A 162 17.55 -8.27 -9.18
C THR A 162 16.70 -7.16 -9.79
N TRP A 163 17.07 -6.71 -11.01
CA TRP A 163 16.35 -5.65 -11.68
C TRP A 163 15.02 -6.13 -12.22
N MET A 164 13.95 -5.44 -11.86
CA MET A 164 12.59 -5.74 -12.26
C MET A 164 12.27 -5.09 -13.61
N GLY A 165 12.56 -5.80 -14.70
CA GLY A 165 12.26 -5.37 -16.07
C GLY A 165 12.95 -4.07 -16.48
N ASP A 166 12.37 -3.39 -17.48
CA ASP A 166 12.85 -2.13 -18.01
C ASP A 166 12.45 -0.94 -17.13
N ALA A 167 13.31 0.08 -17.11
CA ALA A 167 12.98 1.32 -16.42
C ALA A 167 11.77 2.03 -17.06
N LEU A 168 10.86 2.50 -16.23
CA LEU A 168 9.72 3.30 -16.69
C LEU A 168 10.17 4.75 -16.93
N TRP A 169 9.93 5.25 -18.13
CA TRP A 169 10.26 6.62 -18.51
C TRP A 169 8.98 7.49 -18.58
N ILE A 170 8.89 8.46 -17.67
CA ILE A 170 7.83 9.47 -17.65
C ILE A 170 8.42 10.80 -18.11
N ASN A 171 7.87 11.35 -19.17
CA ASN A 171 8.32 12.61 -19.78
C ASN A 171 7.14 13.54 -20.07
N ASN A 172 7.43 14.74 -20.61
CA ASN A 172 6.39 15.74 -20.89
C ASN A 172 5.33 15.25 -21.88
N SER A 173 5.65 14.35 -22.80
CA SER A 173 4.70 13.86 -23.81
C SER A 173 3.76 12.77 -23.29
N ASN A 174 4.14 12.02 -22.25
CA ASN A 174 3.37 10.89 -21.72
C ASN A 174 2.89 11.07 -20.27
N ARG A 175 3.22 12.19 -19.63
CA ARG A 175 2.90 12.47 -18.23
C ARG A 175 1.40 12.42 -17.93
N SER A 176 0.55 12.86 -18.86
CA SER A 176 -0.90 12.76 -18.70
C SER A 176 -1.41 11.32 -18.55
N ASN A 177 -0.64 10.34 -19.04
CA ASN A 177 -0.95 8.92 -18.99
C ASN A 177 -0.11 8.18 -17.93
N ALA A 178 0.56 8.90 -17.03
CA ALA A 178 1.50 8.31 -16.07
C ALA A 178 0.87 7.19 -15.23
N ALA A 179 -0.39 7.32 -14.81
CA ALA A 179 -1.09 6.29 -14.04
C ALA A 179 -1.19 4.97 -14.82
N SER A 180 -1.66 4.99 -16.06
CA SER A 180 -1.78 3.79 -16.90
C SER A 180 -0.43 3.20 -17.29
N LEU A 181 0.59 4.05 -17.48
CA LEU A 181 1.95 3.58 -17.75
C LEU A 181 2.55 2.86 -16.54
N MET A 182 2.35 3.38 -15.32
CA MET A 182 2.78 2.74 -14.08
C MET A 182 2.04 1.43 -13.83
N GLU A 183 0.73 1.40 -14.02
CA GLU A 183 -0.08 0.18 -13.91
C GLU A 183 0.45 -0.94 -14.83
N ASN A 184 0.66 -0.61 -16.12
CA ASN A 184 1.19 -1.56 -17.09
C ASN A 184 2.63 -2.00 -16.76
N TRP A 185 3.45 -1.10 -16.23
CA TRP A 185 4.81 -1.39 -15.81
C TRP A 185 4.82 -2.32 -14.59
N LEU A 186 3.99 -2.06 -13.57
CA LEU A 186 3.83 -2.91 -12.40
C LEU A 186 3.35 -4.33 -12.78
N LYS A 187 2.38 -4.45 -13.69
CA LYS A 187 1.91 -5.74 -14.22
C LYS A 187 3.03 -6.53 -14.89
N LYS A 188 3.84 -5.89 -15.74
CA LYS A 188 4.97 -6.55 -16.43
C LYS A 188 6.05 -7.06 -15.48
N MET A 189 6.20 -6.43 -14.33
CA MET A 189 7.20 -6.80 -13.33
C MET A 189 6.69 -7.86 -12.34
N ASN A 190 5.50 -8.44 -12.58
CA ASN A 190 4.86 -9.30 -11.59
C ASN A 190 4.96 -8.70 -10.17
N PHE A 191 4.96 -7.36 -10.07
CA PHE A 191 4.52 -6.78 -8.83
C PHE A 191 3.19 -7.46 -8.63
N ALA A 192 3.11 -8.41 -7.67
CA ALA A 192 1.84 -8.88 -7.23
C ALA A 192 1.02 -7.61 -7.12
N GLU A 193 0.05 -7.45 -8.04
CA GLU A 193 -0.98 -6.46 -7.83
C GLU A 193 -1.20 -6.59 -6.36
N ASN A 194 -1.00 -5.51 -5.63
CA ASN A 194 -1.25 -5.60 -4.21
C ASN A 194 -2.43 -6.51 -4.12
N SER A 195 -2.35 -7.68 -3.46
CA SER A 195 -3.49 -8.55 -3.32
C SER A 195 -4.48 -8.00 -2.27
N ASN A 196 -4.44 -6.70 -1.98
CA ASN A 196 -5.51 -5.79 -2.24
C ASN A 196 -5.75 -5.78 -3.75
N THR A 197 -6.21 -6.91 -4.31
CA THR A 197 -7.12 -6.83 -5.42
C THR A 197 -8.18 -5.89 -4.88
N MET A 198 -8.19 -4.64 -5.39
CA MET A 198 -9.29 -3.72 -5.11
C MET A 198 -10.58 -4.25 -5.74
N ASP A 199 -10.61 -5.54 -5.98
CA ASP A 199 -11.77 -6.25 -6.44
C ASP A 199 -12.74 -6.50 -5.28
N LYS A 200 -12.24 -6.55 -4.03
CA LYS A 200 -13.08 -6.88 -2.88
C LYS A 200 -12.73 -6.11 -1.61
N MET A 201 -13.74 -5.70 -0.90
CA MET A 201 -13.71 -5.41 0.53
C MET A 201 -14.78 -6.26 1.24
N TYR A 202 -14.82 -6.20 2.54
CA TYR A 202 -15.77 -6.95 3.35
C TYR A 202 -16.61 -6.00 4.19
N ILE A 203 -17.87 -6.35 4.35
CA ILE A 203 -18.84 -5.65 5.20
C ILE A 203 -19.31 -6.60 6.29
N THR A 204 -19.23 -6.16 7.55
CA THR A 204 -19.70 -6.91 8.72
C THR A 204 -20.82 -6.17 9.40
N ILE A 205 -21.96 -6.83 9.60
CA ILE A 205 -23.15 -6.32 10.28
C ILE A 205 -23.65 -7.42 11.23
N GLY A 206 -23.78 -7.11 12.53
CA GLY A 206 -24.29 -8.08 13.51
C GLY A 206 -23.49 -9.39 13.59
N GLY A 207 -22.18 -9.34 13.32
CA GLY A 207 -21.29 -10.50 13.32
C GLY A 207 -21.33 -11.34 12.03
N GLN A 208 -22.17 -11.01 11.06
CA GLN A 208 -22.17 -11.62 9.72
C GLN A 208 -21.31 -10.81 8.77
N THR A 209 -20.51 -11.48 7.95
CA THR A 209 -19.59 -10.83 6.98
C THR A 209 -19.93 -11.27 5.56
N GLN A 210 -20.00 -10.28 4.66
CA GLN A 210 -20.19 -10.48 3.22
C GLN A 210 -19.07 -9.77 2.45
N SER A 211 -18.74 -10.28 1.27
CA SER A 211 -17.82 -9.60 0.36
C SER A 211 -18.54 -8.55 -0.47
N ILE A 212 -17.83 -7.49 -0.82
CA ILE A 212 -18.23 -6.46 -1.77
C ILE A 212 -17.22 -6.49 -2.92
N THR A 213 -17.68 -6.80 -4.13
CA THR A 213 -16.88 -6.61 -5.34
C THR A 213 -16.83 -5.12 -5.66
N LEU A 214 -15.61 -4.58 -5.75
CA LEU A 214 -15.37 -3.15 -5.90
C LEU A 214 -15.33 -2.70 -7.36
N VAL A 215 -15.74 -1.47 -7.60
CA VAL A 215 -15.53 -0.79 -8.89
C VAL A 215 -14.22 -0.02 -8.82
N ASP A 216 -13.32 -0.22 -9.78
CA ASP A 216 -12.04 0.48 -9.83
C ASP A 216 -12.22 1.96 -10.23
N ASN A 217 -12.16 2.85 -9.23
CA ASN A 217 -12.18 4.30 -9.41
C ASN A 217 -11.45 5.01 -8.25
N ALA A 218 -11.28 6.33 -8.37
CA ALA A 218 -10.56 7.12 -7.37
C ALA A 218 -11.22 7.08 -5.96
N ALA A 219 -12.55 7.02 -5.88
CA ALA A 219 -13.29 6.94 -4.62
C ALA A 219 -13.01 5.61 -3.90
N THR A 220 -13.08 4.51 -4.64
CA THR A 220 -12.86 3.16 -4.11
C THR A 220 -11.42 3.00 -3.62
N ARG A 221 -10.44 3.45 -4.42
CA ARG A 221 -9.02 3.42 -4.03
C ARG A 221 -8.76 4.22 -2.75
N ALA A 222 -9.37 5.40 -2.63
CA ALA A 222 -9.25 6.22 -1.43
C ALA A 222 -9.97 5.61 -0.21
N LEU A 223 -11.13 4.94 -0.41
CA LEU A 223 -11.84 4.23 0.65
C LEU A 223 -11.01 3.08 1.21
N VAL A 224 -10.47 2.23 0.35
CA VAL A 224 -9.65 1.06 0.74
C VAL A 224 -8.45 1.46 1.61
N GLN A 225 -7.84 2.62 1.35
CA GLN A 225 -6.74 3.14 2.18
C GLN A 225 -7.17 3.59 3.59
N LYS A 226 -8.47 3.76 3.83
CA LYS A 226 -9.03 4.15 5.14
C LYS A 226 -9.53 2.96 5.95
N LEU A 227 -9.59 1.76 5.35
CA LEU A 227 -10.08 0.55 6.03
C LEU A 227 -9.06 0.02 7.06
N PRO A 228 -9.52 -0.56 8.18
CA PRO A 228 -10.92 -0.78 8.54
C PRO A 228 -11.59 0.50 9.06
N VAL A 229 -12.89 0.63 8.79
CA VAL A 229 -13.72 1.72 9.33
C VAL A 229 -15.06 1.17 9.81
N THR A 230 -15.52 1.64 10.97
CA THR A 230 -16.86 1.34 11.50
C THR A 230 -17.70 2.60 11.46
N VAL A 231 -18.88 2.48 10.87
CA VAL A 231 -19.85 3.58 10.70
C VAL A 231 -21.21 3.19 11.25
N THR A 232 -22.02 4.18 11.58
CA THR A 232 -23.42 3.96 11.97
C THR A 232 -24.32 4.40 10.85
N LEU A 233 -25.12 3.47 10.33
CA LEU A 233 -26.03 3.71 9.22
C LEU A 233 -27.50 3.59 9.68
N ASN A 234 -28.39 4.24 8.93
CA ASN A 234 -29.83 4.23 9.21
C ASN A 234 -30.62 3.90 7.94
N SER A 235 -31.70 3.16 8.07
CA SER A 235 -32.63 2.97 6.95
C SER A 235 -33.31 4.28 6.56
N SER A 236 -33.43 4.50 5.26
CA SER A 236 -34.11 5.66 4.67
C SER A 236 -34.81 5.30 3.37
N GLY A 237 -35.93 5.98 3.11
CA GLY A 237 -36.67 5.89 1.85
C GLY A 237 -37.25 4.54 1.51
N GLY A 238 -37.03 3.49 2.33
CA GLY A 238 -37.47 2.12 2.07
C GLY A 238 -36.63 1.36 1.05
N PHE A 239 -35.46 1.89 0.66
CA PHE A 239 -34.60 1.29 -0.37
C PHE A 239 -33.12 1.14 0.03
N GLU A 240 -32.65 1.84 1.07
CA GLU A 240 -31.22 1.84 1.46
C GLU A 240 -31.01 1.95 2.97
N ILE A 241 -29.80 1.59 3.43
CA ILE A 241 -29.22 2.11 4.67
C ILE A 241 -28.07 3.03 4.31
N TRP A 242 -27.97 4.17 4.96
CA TRP A 242 -26.96 5.18 4.67
C TRP A 242 -26.47 5.93 5.89
N GLY A 243 -25.31 6.57 5.76
CA GLY A 243 -24.75 7.43 6.78
C GLY A 243 -23.34 7.94 6.46
N PRO A 244 -22.80 8.81 7.31
CA PRO A 244 -21.50 9.44 7.07
C PRO A 244 -20.35 8.45 7.27
N LEU A 245 -19.33 8.53 6.38
CA LEU A 245 -18.07 7.81 6.52
C LEU A 245 -17.13 8.42 7.59
N GLY A 246 -17.36 9.68 7.98
CA GLY A 246 -16.47 10.45 8.85
C GLY A 246 -15.31 11.13 8.10
N PHE A 247 -15.21 10.96 6.79
CA PHE A 247 -14.22 11.59 5.91
C PHE A 247 -14.80 11.75 4.49
N SER A 248 -14.12 12.57 3.66
CA SER A 248 -14.50 12.75 2.26
C SER A 248 -13.65 11.91 1.32
N LEU A 249 -14.25 11.49 0.22
CA LEU A 249 -13.63 10.73 -0.87
C LEU A 249 -13.76 11.51 -2.20
N PRO A 250 -12.87 11.28 -3.16
CA PRO A 250 -13.04 11.77 -4.54
C PRO A 250 -14.39 11.33 -5.11
N THR A 251 -14.99 12.14 -5.97
CA THR A 251 -16.28 11.84 -6.60
C THR A 251 -16.17 11.74 -8.11
N SER A 252 -16.95 10.81 -8.70
CA SER A 252 -17.21 10.69 -10.13
C SER A 252 -18.71 10.42 -10.34
N ASN A 253 -19.53 11.36 -9.89
CA ASN A 253 -20.98 11.20 -9.84
C ASN A 253 -21.59 11.03 -11.24
N GLN A 254 -22.43 10.04 -11.36
CA GLN A 254 -23.21 9.76 -12.56
C GLN A 254 -24.67 9.52 -12.17
N GLN A 255 -25.61 9.94 -13.04
CA GLN A 255 -27.01 9.57 -12.89
C GLN A 255 -27.16 8.08 -13.16
N ILE A 256 -27.47 7.33 -12.12
CA ILE A 256 -27.64 5.87 -12.19
C ILE A 256 -28.90 5.44 -11.45
N THR A 257 -29.43 4.27 -11.81
CA THR A 257 -30.39 3.53 -10.99
C THR A 257 -29.62 2.48 -10.21
N ALA A 258 -29.42 2.74 -8.90
CA ALA A 258 -28.86 1.75 -8.00
C ALA A 258 -29.84 0.58 -7.82
N GLN A 259 -29.30 -0.63 -7.70
CA GLN A 259 -30.02 -1.90 -7.57
C GLN A 259 -29.71 -2.55 -6.22
N PRO A 260 -30.51 -3.53 -5.75
CA PRO A 260 -30.19 -4.30 -4.56
C PRO A 260 -28.74 -4.82 -4.58
N GLY A 261 -28.03 -4.59 -3.48
CA GLY A 261 -26.61 -4.90 -3.32
C GLY A 261 -25.64 -3.81 -3.75
N ASP A 262 -26.06 -2.79 -4.51
CA ASP A 262 -25.18 -1.69 -4.90
C ASP A 262 -24.69 -0.92 -3.66
N VAL A 263 -23.40 -0.58 -3.69
CA VAL A 263 -22.70 0.24 -2.69
C VAL A 263 -22.24 1.50 -3.40
N VAL A 264 -22.67 2.66 -2.91
CA VAL A 264 -22.37 3.94 -3.57
C VAL A 264 -21.93 4.99 -2.57
N LEU A 265 -21.21 6.02 -3.07
CA LEU A 265 -20.89 7.24 -2.36
C LEU A 265 -21.88 8.33 -2.75
N TYR A 266 -22.48 8.96 -1.76
CA TYR A 266 -23.36 10.10 -1.89
C TYR A 266 -22.71 11.37 -1.31
N ASN A 267 -22.78 12.47 -2.04
CA ASN A 267 -22.18 13.77 -1.64
C ASN A 267 -20.72 13.70 -1.17
N GLY A 268 -19.93 12.74 -1.66
CA GLY A 268 -18.51 12.62 -1.37
C GLY A 268 -18.15 12.17 0.05
N SER A 269 -19.11 12.00 0.96
CA SER A 269 -18.83 11.68 2.37
C SER A 269 -19.80 10.68 3.02
N ASN A 270 -20.84 10.29 2.33
CA ASN A 270 -21.82 9.32 2.84
C ASN A 270 -21.79 8.04 2.02
N ILE A 271 -21.84 6.90 2.69
CA ILE A 271 -22.01 5.59 2.06
C ILE A 271 -23.48 5.19 2.09
N CYS A 272 -23.96 4.62 0.97
CA CYS A 272 -25.31 4.07 0.84
C CYS A 272 -25.22 2.62 0.39
N LEU A 273 -25.98 1.74 1.03
CA LEU A 273 -26.07 0.31 0.77
C LEU A 273 -27.52 -0.02 0.44
N PHE A 274 -27.75 -0.47 -0.80
CA PHE A 274 -29.10 -0.64 -1.33
C PHE A 274 -29.65 -2.02 -1.10
N TYR A 275 -30.89 -2.10 -0.61
CA TYR A 275 -31.70 -3.33 -0.55
C TYR A 275 -32.92 -3.27 -1.47
N ASP A 276 -33.12 -2.13 -2.14
CA ASP A 276 -34.10 -1.90 -3.20
C ASP A 276 -33.53 -0.92 -4.20
N SER A 277 -34.27 -0.47 -5.20
CA SER A 277 -33.79 0.41 -6.26
C SER A 277 -34.10 1.88 -6.00
N ASN A 278 -33.18 2.77 -6.38
CA ASN A 278 -33.39 4.22 -6.43
C ASN A 278 -32.51 4.87 -7.51
N SER A 279 -33.00 5.92 -8.12
CA SER A 279 -32.32 6.67 -9.19
C SER A 279 -31.85 8.02 -8.68
N TRP A 280 -30.54 8.25 -8.68
CA TRP A 280 -29.91 9.50 -8.28
C TRP A 280 -28.50 9.65 -8.85
N SER A 281 -27.85 10.77 -8.55
CA SER A 281 -26.46 11.01 -8.92
C SER A 281 -25.51 10.48 -7.85
N TYR A 282 -24.83 9.38 -8.14
CA TYR A 282 -23.94 8.66 -7.23
C TYR A 282 -22.57 8.39 -7.85
N THR A 283 -21.55 8.22 -7.01
CA THR A 283 -20.29 7.56 -7.38
C THR A 283 -20.36 6.08 -6.96
N ARG A 284 -20.25 5.15 -7.90
CA ARG A 284 -20.24 3.71 -7.58
C ARG A 284 -19.00 3.33 -6.79
N LEU A 285 -19.17 2.54 -5.73
CA LEU A 285 -18.09 1.94 -4.96
C LEU A 285 -17.97 0.43 -5.20
N GLY A 286 -19.12 -0.27 -5.34
CA GLY A 286 -19.10 -1.72 -5.54
C GLY A 286 -20.48 -2.34 -5.45
N LYS A 287 -20.48 -3.68 -5.24
CA LYS A 287 -21.70 -4.47 -5.06
C LYS A 287 -21.46 -5.58 -4.03
N ILE A 288 -22.41 -5.76 -3.11
CA ILE A 288 -22.42 -6.89 -2.15
C ILE A 288 -22.67 -8.18 -2.93
N ASP A 289 -21.82 -9.17 -2.72
CA ASP A 289 -21.84 -10.44 -3.46
C ASP A 289 -22.78 -11.47 -2.82
N GLY A 290 -23.36 -12.34 -3.67
CA GLY A 290 -23.88 -13.65 -3.28
C GLY A 290 -25.16 -13.66 -2.46
N LEU A 291 -25.87 -12.53 -2.28
CA LEU A 291 -27.13 -12.45 -1.57
C LEU A 291 -28.30 -12.16 -2.53
N SER A 292 -29.40 -12.86 -2.34
CA SER A 292 -30.69 -12.52 -2.93
C SER A 292 -31.25 -11.21 -2.32
N GLU A 293 -32.25 -10.60 -2.93
CA GLU A 293 -32.86 -9.37 -2.41
C GLU A 293 -33.44 -9.55 -0.99
N SER A 294 -34.06 -10.68 -0.69
CA SER A 294 -34.58 -10.98 0.64
C SER A 294 -33.49 -11.16 1.70
N GLU A 295 -32.37 -11.79 1.32
CA GLU A 295 -31.19 -11.93 2.17
C GLU A 295 -30.50 -10.59 2.39
N LEU A 296 -30.41 -9.72 1.36
CA LEU A 296 -29.88 -8.36 1.49
C LEU A 296 -30.71 -7.53 2.47
N ARG A 297 -32.05 -7.57 2.40
CA ARG A 297 -32.93 -6.87 3.34
C ARG A 297 -32.69 -7.31 4.78
N THR A 298 -32.49 -8.60 4.98
CA THR A 298 -32.20 -9.17 6.30
C THR A 298 -30.80 -8.79 6.79
N PHE A 299 -29.78 -8.96 5.94
CA PHE A 299 -28.39 -8.65 6.24
C PHE A 299 -28.18 -7.16 6.55
N LEU A 300 -28.74 -6.27 5.71
CA LEU A 300 -28.67 -4.83 5.86
C LEU A 300 -29.62 -4.27 6.92
N LYS A 301 -30.40 -5.14 7.60
CA LYS A 301 -31.37 -4.76 8.65
C LYS A 301 -32.33 -3.68 8.18
N ALA A 302 -32.96 -3.91 7.01
CA ALA A 302 -33.86 -2.97 6.38
C ALA A 302 -34.96 -2.49 7.35
N GLY A 303 -35.13 -1.18 7.51
CA GLY A 303 -36.08 -0.56 8.43
C GLY A 303 -35.54 -0.25 9.82
N GLU A 304 -34.33 -0.72 10.17
CA GLU A 304 -33.71 -0.42 11.47
C GLU A 304 -32.91 0.89 11.42
N SER A 305 -32.57 1.42 12.61
CA SER A 305 -31.71 2.59 12.80
C SER A 305 -30.53 2.24 13.68
N ASN A 306 -29.48 3.07 13.63
CA ASN A 306 -28.24 2.88 14.40
C ASN A 306 -27.56 1.53 14.13
N ILE A 307 -27.53 1.13 12.86
CA ILE A 307 -26.90 -0.11 12.41
C ILE A 307 -25.38 0.11 12.40
N SER A 308 -24.65 -0.65 13.23
CA SER A 308 -23.19 -0.65 13.22
C SER A 308 -22.69 -1.49 12.04
N VAL A 309 -21.93 -0.87 11.16
CA VAL A 309 -21.37 -1.46 9.94
C VAL A 309 -19.86 -1.31 9.96
N THR A 310 -19.13 -2.41 9.86
CA THR A 310 -17.67 -2.40 9.72
C THR A 310 -17.29 -2.77 8.29
N LEU A 311 -16.52 -1.90 7.65
CA LEU A 311 -15.89 -2.16 6.36
C LEU A 311 -14.41 -2.52 6.59
N SER A 312 -13.91 -3.56 5.93
CA SER A 312 -12.54 -4.06 6.12
C SER A 312 -11.94 -4.63 4.84
N GLN A 313 -10.61 -4.77 4.82
CA GLN A 313 -9.88 -5.40 3.70
C GLN A 313 -9.83 -6.94 3.82
N THR A 314 -10.13 -7.49 5.00
CA THR A 314 -10.09 -8.92 5.27
C THR A 314 -11.40 -9.42 5.83
N SER A 315 -11.78 -10.66 5.51
CA SER A 315 -13.03 -11.30 5.96
C SER A 315 -13.09 -11.58 7.47
N GLY A 316 -11.98 -11.47 8.18
CA GLY A 316 -11.87 -11.75 9.62
C GLY A 316 -11.67 -10.54 10.51
N ALA A 317 -11.77 -9.30 9.97
CA ALA A 317 -11.66 -8.09 10.77
C ALA A 317 -12.94 -7.90 11.59
N THR A 318 -13.04 -8.57 12.73
CA THR A 318 -13.92 -8.12 13.80
C THR A 318 -13.46 -6.75 14.25
N ALA A 319 -14.38 -5.79 14.37
CA ALA A 319 -14.11 -4.55 15.08
C ALA A 319 -13.37 -4.93 16.38
N ILE A 320 -12.28 -4.22 16.69
CA ILE A 320 -11.74 -4.29 18.04
C ILE A 320 -12.86 -3.74 18.91
N GLU A 321 -13.65 -4.65 19.47
CA GLU A 321 -14.52 -4.28 20.58
C GLU A 321 -13.59 -3.64 21.61
N SER A 322 -13.87 -2.37 21.89
CA SER A 322 -13.30 -1.68 23.04
C SER A 322 -13.27 -2.71 24.17
N LEU A 323 -12.07 -3.12 24.59
CA LEU A 323 -11.89 -3.99 25.74
C LEU A 323 -12.39 -3.29 26.98
N THR A 324 -13.72 -3.24 27.14
CA THR A 324 -14.33 -3.23 28.46
C THR A 324 -14.08 -4.63 29.02
N PRO A 325 -13.28 -4.78 30.08
CA PRO A 325 -13.05 -6.09 30.66
C PRO A 325 -14.38 -6.63 31.15
N THR A 326 -14.90 -7.63 30.44
CA THR A 326 -15.97 -8.45 30.94
C THR A 326 -15.52 -9.05 32.29
N PRO A 327 -16.23 -8.88 33.39
CA PRO A 327 -15.79 -9.45 34.64
C PRO A 327 -15.75 -10.98 34.49
N SER A 328 -14.54 -11.51 34.53
CA SER A 328 -14.28 -12.97 34.58
C SER A 328 -15.01 -13.58 35.75
N PRO A 329 -15.61 -14.79 35.63
CA PRO A 329 -16.24 -15.45 36.74
C PRO A 329 -15.21 -15.64 37.88
N LYS A 330 -15.66 -15.43 39.10
CA LYS A 330 -14.87 -15.55 40.34
C LYS A 330 -14.10 -16.89 40.39
N GLY A 331 -12.84 -16.86 39.97
CA GLY A 331 -11.85 -17.88 40.19
C GLY A 331 -10.54 -17.19 40.57
N GLU A 332 -9.81 -17.72 41.52
CA GLU A 332 -8.59 -17.15 42.13
C GLU A 332 -7.70 -16.44 41.14
N GLY A 333 -7.55 -15.12 41.31
CA GLY A 333 -6.95 -14.23 40.33
C GLY A 333 -5.49 -14.55 40.02
N ASN A 334 -5.18 -14.82 38.75
CA ASN A 334 -3.83 -14.99 38.27
C ASN A 334 -3.00 -13.74 38.53
N ILE A 335 -1.74 -13.96 38.91
CA ILE A 335 -0.75 -12.91 39.19
C ILE A 335 0.14 -12.77 37.95
N TYR A 336 0.38 -11.54 37.54
CA TYR A 336 1.23 -11.21 36.41
C TYR A 336 2.36 -10.25 36.82
N SER A 337 3.54 -10.42 36.25
CA SER A 337 4.62 -9.46 36.35
C SER A 337 4.25 -8.13 35.67
N LEU A 338 5.02 -7.06 35.91
CA LEU A 338 4.78 -5.74 35.31
C LEU A 338 4.92 -5.72 33.79
N ASN A 339 5.58 -6.72 33.19
CA ASN A 339 5.70 -6.92 31.76
C ASN A 339 4.69 -7.93 31.17
N GLY A 340 3.64 -8.28 31.94
CA GLY A 340 2.49 -9.07 31.47
C GLY A 340 2.66 -10.59 31.46
N GLN A 341 3.77 -11.13 31.99
CA GLN A 341 3.96 -12.58 32.10
C GLN A 341 3.22 -13.14 33.33
N ARG A 342 2.50 -14.27 33.18
CA ARG A 342 1.87 -14.96 34.29
C ARG A 342 2.92 -15.53 35.23
N VAL A 343 2.77 -15.26 36.54
CA VAL A 343 3.69 -15.73 37.58
C VAL A 343 2.96 -16.77 38.42
N MET A 344 3.48 -18.00 38.42
CA MET A 344 2.90 -19.13 39.16
C MET A 344 3.25 -19.14 40.66
N ASN A 345 4.50 -18.73 40.99
CA ASN A 345 5.02 -18.63 42.37
C ASN A 345 5.65 -17.25 42.55
N PRO A 346 4.91 -16.21 42.92
CA PRO A 346 5.44 -14.89 43.12
C PRO A 346 6.34 -14.82 44.36
N SER A 347 7.55 -14.28 44.20
CA SER A 347 8.40 -13.84 45.31
C SER A 347 8.00 -12.43 45.76
N ALA A 348 8.59 -11.95 46.88
CA ALA A 348 8.35 -10.55 47.32
C ALA A 348 8.62 -9.57 46.15
N GLY A 349 7.63 -8.76 45.79
CA GLY A 349 7.75 -7.86 44.65
C GLY A 349 6.40 -7.21 44.23
N VAL A 350 6.44 -6.47 43.12
CA VAL A 350 5.28 -5.76 42.59
C VAL A 350 4.71 -6.49 41.40
N TYR A 351 3.40 -6.76 41.42
CA TYR A 351 2.68 -7.57 40.44
C TYR A 351 1.35 -6.94 40.03
N ILE A 352 0.71 -7.48 39.02
CA ILE A 352 -0.66 -7.15 38.61
C ILE A 352 -1.56 -8.33 38.98
N LYS A 353 -2.59 -8.12 39.80
CA LYS A 353 -3.63 -9.07 40.14
C LYS A 353 -5.00 -8.43 39.90
N ASN A 354 -5.85 -9.06 39.11
CA ASN A 354 -7.17 -8.53 38.75
C ASN A 354 -7.10 -7.09 38.15
N GLY A 355 -6.10 -6.81 37.32
CA GLY A 355 -5.90 -5.51 36.71
C GLY A 355 -5.39 -4.40 37.66
N LYS A 356 -5.07 -4.73 38.92
CA LYS A 356 -4.56 -3.78 39.91
C LYS A 356 -3.14 -4.12 40.31
N LYS A 357 -2.32 -3.11 40.58
CA LYS A 357 -0.96 -3.25 41.10
C LYS A 357 -1.06 -3.73 42.56
N VAL A 358 -0.36 -4.83 42.87
CA VAL A 358 -0.28 -5.40 44.23
C VAL A 358 1.20 -5.63 44.60
N ILE A 359 1.52 -5.54 45.88
CA ILE A 359 2.81 -5.90 46.44
C ILE A 359 2.62 -7.21 47.19
N LEU A 360 3.41 -8.21 46.88
CA LEU A 360 3.40 -9.52 47.55
C LEU A 360 4.73 -9.74 48.28
#